data_814d40c2fe4f65b08907284c1c1c5f2f
#
_entry.id   814d40c2fe4f65b08907284c1c1c5f2f
#
_cell.length_a   1.000
_cell.length_b   1.000
_cell.length_c   1.000
_cell.angle_alpha   90.00
_cell.angle_beta   90.00
_cell.angle_gamma   90.00
#
_symmetry.space_group_name_H-M   'P 1'
#
loop_
_entity.id
_entity.type
_entity.pdbx_description
1 polymer ?
#
loop_
_entity_poly.entity_id
_entity_poly.type
_entity_poly.pdbx_seq_one_letter_code
_entity_poly.pdbx_strand_id
1 'polypeptide(L)'
;TQLQSSAASDVYKRQVDTIHANGANNFTMVDSIEGFTDSLVVVTDIASGGAEKESVESIKFKATKFYSSQNRLVTLNDYKAKVSEYYPNADAVAVWGGEDNDPPQYGKVFVAIKPLNSDYLSDVEKTTIKNNLNKLNVITVRPEIVDPEIIKIMITTTFKYNEKLTDLTSGELETIVKSTIETYDRDNLNNFDSIFRHSNLLKVIDESDSSILSLSLIHISE
;
A
#
# COMPACT_ATOMS: atom_id res chain seq x y z
N THR A 1 20.85 14.42 28.22
CA THR A 1 20.05 15.43 27.49
C THR A 1 20.61 15.66 26.07
N GLN A 2 21.93 15.63 25.86
CA GLN A 2 22.54 15.77 24.52
C GLN A 2 22.32 14.57 23.61
N LEU A 3 22.23 13.36 24.15
CA LEU A 3 21.97 12.13 23.38
C LEU A 3 20.55 12.10 22.80
N GLN A 4 19.55 12.66 23.50
CA GLN A 4 18.18 12.74 23.00
C GLN A 4 18.02 13.76 21.86
N SER A 5 18.75 14.87 21.89
CA SER A 5 18.67 15.85 20.80
C SER A 5 19.38 15.36 19.53
N SER A 6 20.46 14.62 19.67
CA SER A 6 21.18 13.99 18.55
C SER A 6 20.34 12.91 17.88
N ALA A 7 19.71 12.02 18.66
CA ALA A 7 18.84 10.97 18.13
C ALA A 7 17.61 11.55 17.42
N ALA A 8 16.97 12.57 17.99
CA ALA A 8 15.81 13.22 17.35
C ALA A 8 16.19 13.95 16.06
N SER A 9 17.38 14.60 16.03
CA SER A 9 17.89 15.25 14.81
C SER A 9 18.26 14.23 13.73
N ASP A 10 18.79 13.09 14.12
CA ASP A 10 19.14 11.99 13.19
C ASP A 10 17.89 11.32 12.59
N VAL A 11 16.86 11.11 13.39
CA VAL A 11 15.57 10.58 12.92
C VAL A 11 14.94 11.55 11.92
N TYR A 12 14.94 12.87 12.20
CA TYR A 12 14.40 13.86 11.28
C TYR A 12 15.18 13.95 9.96
N LYS A 13 16.51 13.88 10.01
CA LYS A 13 17.35 13.89 8.79
C LYS A 13 17.22 12.62 7.95
N ARG A 14 16.93 11.49 8.57
CA ARG A 14 16.79 10.20 7.89
C ARG A 14 15.41 9.96 7.28
N GLN A 15 14.42 10.75 7.62
CA GLN A 15 13.06 10.63 7.05
C GLN A 15 12.97 11.04 5.57
N VAL A 16 13.99 11.69 5.01
CA VAL A 16 13.97 12.18 3.62
C VAL A 16 14.46 11.14 2.60
N ASP A 17 15.27 10.13 3.04
CA ASP A 17 15.86 9.11 2.15
C ASP A 17 15.70 7.67 2.69
N THR A 18 14.60 7.40 3.38
CA THR A 18 14.45 6.17 4.17
C THR A 18 13.76 5.01 3.45
N ILE A 19 13.43 5.14 2.18
CA ILE A 19 12.84 4.03 1.41
C ILE A 19 13.73 2.79 1.41
N HIS A 20 15.06 2.97 1.40
CA HIS A 20 16.03 1.89 1.46
C HIS A 20 16.14 1.22 2.84
N ALA A 21 15.61 1.83 3.88
CA ALA A 21 15.57 1.25 5.22
C ALA A 21 14.34 0.37 5.44
N ASN A 22 13.35 0.42 4.53
CA ASN A 22 12.19 -0.46 4.60
C ASN A 22 12.63 -1.92 4.50
N GLY A 23 12.10 -2.76 5.36
CA GLY A 23 12.47 -4.17 5.44
C GLY A 23 13.74 -4.46 6.25
N ALA A 24 14.42 -3.46 6.82
CA ALA A 24 15.58 -3.69 7.67
C ALA A 24 15.18 -4.45 8.94
N ASN A 25 15.79 -5.61 9.13
CA ASN A 25 15.52 -6.52 10.24
C ASN A 25 16.79 -6.98 10.96
N ASN A 26 17.96 -6.54 10.52
CA ASN A 26 19.24 -6.86 11.13
C ASN A 26 19.92 -5.58 11.63
N PHE A 27 20.18 -5.54 12.92
CA PHE A 27 20.90 -4.44 13.57
C PHE A 27 22.04 -5.01 14.42
N THR A 28 23.22 -4.40 14.33
CA THR A 28 24.37 -4.72 15.14
C THR A 28 24.70 -3.54 16.04
N MET A 29 25.12 -3.82 17.25
CA MET A 29 25.62 -2.79 18.15
C MET A 29 26.95 -2.25 17.62
N VAL A 30 27.09 -0.93 17.58
CA VAL A 30 28.33 -0.24 17.20
C VAL A 30 29.18 0.02 18.46
N ASP A 31 28.52 0.37 19.58
CA ASP A 31 29.18 0.68 20.85
C ASP A 31 28.69 -0.25 21.94
N SER A 32 29.57 -0.54 22.94
CA SER A 32 29.21 -1.31 24.12
C SER A 32 28.24 -0.54 25.03
N ILE A 33 27.23 -1.21 25.56
CA ILE A 33 26.33 -0.66 26.58
C ILE A 33 26.83 -1.13 27.94
N GLU A 34 27.22 -0.21 28.81
CA GLU A 34 27.74 -0.51 30.19
C GLU A 34 28.89 -1.54 30.23
N GLY A 35 29.69 -1.61 29.15
CA GLY A 35 30.81 -2.55 29.04
C GLY A 35 30.45 -3.93 28.48
N PHE A 36 29.18 -4.17 28.14
CA PHE A 36 28.77 -5.42 27.48
C PHE A 36 28.84 -5.27 25.95
N THR A 37 29.60 -6.15 25.30
CA THR A 37 29.81 -6.19 23.84
C THR A 37 28.95 -7.25 23.16
N ASP A 38 28.47 -8.24 23.90
CA ASP A 38 27.69 -9.39 23.37
C ASP A 38 26.22 -9.32 23.72
N SER A 39 25.59 -8.18 23.42
CA SER A 39 24.15 -8.04 23.61
C SER A 39 23.40 -8.52 22.37
N LEU A 40 22.39 -9.37 22.56
CA LEU A 40 21.48 -9.80 21.49
C LEU A 40 20.50 -8.68 21.17
N VAL A 41 20.54 -8.19 19.95
CA VAL A 41 19.53 -7.26 19.45
C VAL A 41 18.37 -8.07 18.85
N VAL A 42 17.22 -8.04 19.49
CA VAL A 42 15.99 -8.67 18.97
C VAL A 42 15.14 -7.61 18.29
N VAL A 43 14.91 -7.80 17.00
CA VAL A 43 14.02 -6.94 16.23
C VAL A 43 12.59 -7.45 16.42
N THR A 44 11.73 -6.64 17.02
CA THR A 44 10.31 -6.96 17.24
C THR A 44 9.46 -6.64 16.02
N ASP A 45 9.84 -5.61 15.25
CA ASP A 45 9.14 -5.19 14.04
C ASP A 45 10.14 -4.80 12.96
N ILE A 46 9.80 -5.11 11.70
CA ILE A 46 10.59 -4.74 10.53
C ILE A 46 10.46 -3.23 10.31
N ALA A 47 11.57 -2.56 9.97
CA ALA A 47 11.53 -1.14 9.66
C ALA A 47 10.60 -0.85 8.47
N SER A 48 9.64 0.04 8.68
CA SER A 48 8.63 0.45 7.69
C SER A 48 8.41 1.97 7.75
N GLY A 49 7.63 2.50 6.80
CA GLY A 49 7.25 3.92 6.80
C GLY A 49 8.19 4.83 6.01
N GLY A 50 9.25 4.31 5.39
CA GLY A 50 10.07 5.08 4.45
C GLY A 50 9.34 5.24 3.10
N ALA A 51 9.30 6.46 2.57
CA ALA A 51 8.70 6.78 1.29
C ALA A 51 9.59 7.71 0.47
N GLU A 52 9.41 7.71 -0.85
CA GLU A 52 10.07 8.67 -1.72
C GLU A 52 9.58 10.10 -1.48
N LYS A 53 10.41 11.06 -1.90
CA LYS A 53 10.04 12.47 -1.83
C LYS A 53 8.78 12.73 -2.65
N GLU A 54 7.79 13.33 -2.02
CA GLU A 54 6.52 13.65 -2.67
C GLU A 54 6.71 14.60 -3.86
N SER A 55 6.01 14.33 -4.97
CA SER A 55 6.03 15.17 -6.16
C SER A 55 5.30 16.50 -5.92
N VAL A 56 5.72 17.56 -6.63
CA VAL A 56 5.10 18.88 -6.53
C VAL A 56 3.60 18.85 -6.92
N GLU A 57 3.22 17.98 -7.85
CA GLU A 57 1.83 17.82 -8.27
C GLU A 57 0.98 17.18 -7.17
N SER A 58 1.51 16.15 -6.51
CA SER A 58 0.88 15.52 -5.36
C SER A 58 0.70 16.53 -4.21
N ILE A 59 1.74 17.34 -3.92
CA ILE A 59 1.67 18.39 -2.90
C ILE A 59 0.59 19.40 -3.22
N LYS A 60 0.50 19.89 -4.47
CA LYS A 60 -0.54 20.84 -4.90
C LYS A 60 -1.94 20.26 -4.72
N PHE A 61 -2.14 19.02 -5.12
CA PHE A 61 -3.42 18.32 -4.98
C PHE A 61 -3.83 18.14 -3.52
N LYS A 62 -2.90 17.69 -2.67
CA LYS A 62 -3.12 17.49 -1.24
C LYS A 62 -3.31 18.81 -0.49
N ALA A 63 -2.56 19.87 -0.84
CA ALA A 63 -2.67 21.18 -0.20
C ALA A 63 -4.07 21.77 -0.33
N THR A 64 -4.71 21.63 -1.49
CA THR A 64 -6.09 22.12 -1.69
C THR A 64 -7.07 21.36 -0.79
N LYS A 65 -6.93 20.04 -0.67
CA LYS A 65 -7.78 19.22 0.21
C LYS A 65 -7.53 19.52 1.70
N PHE A 66 -6.27 19.69 2.07
CA PHE A 66 -5.90 20.05 3.44
C PHE A 66 -6.50 21.41 3.85
N TYR A 67 -6.43 22.41 2.97
CA TYR A 67 -7.04 23.71 3.21
C TYR A 67 -8.55 23.63 3.37
N SER A 68 -9.24 22.84 2.52
CA SER A 68 -10.70 22.69 2.59
C SER A 68 -11.17 21.95 3.85
N SER A 69 -10.43 20.97 4.32
CA SER A 69 -10.75 20.20 5.53
C SER A 69 -10.49 20.96 6.84
N GLN A 70 -9.69 22.05 6.79
CA GLN A 70 -9.26 22.81 7.98
C GLN A 70 -8.72 21.91 9.12
N ASN A 71 -8.03 20.85 8.76
CA ASN A 71 -7.48 19.85 9.68
C ASN A 71 -8.56 19.17 10.57
N ARG A 72 -9.77 18.99 10.04
CA ARG A 72 -10.87 18.28 10.69
C ARG A 72 -11.32 17.12 9.81
N LEU A 73 -11.76 16.03 10.43
CA LEU A 73 -12.28 14.86 9.75
C LEU A 73 -13.81 14.89 9.79
N VAL A 74 -14.41 15.30 8.68
CA VAL A 74 -15.85 15.43 8.52
C VAL A 74 -16.39 14.56 7.40
N THR A 75 -15.69 14.56 6.26
CA THR A 75 -16.06 13.78 5.07
C THR A 75 -15.20 12.53 4.92
N LEU A 76 -15.69 11.51 4.22
CA LEU A 76 -14.93 10.30 3.92
C LEU A 76 -13.60 10.61 3.21
N ASN A 77 -13.60 11.65 2.36
CA ASN A 77 -12.39 12.10 1.67
C ASN A 77 -11.36 12.73 2.60
N ASP A 78 -11.79 13.40 3.69
CA ASP A 78 -10.87 13.93 4.69
C ASP A 78 -10.15 12.79 5.41
N TYR A 79 -10.89 11.71 5.76
CA TYR A 79 -10.28 10.50 6.34
C TYR A 79 -9.29 9.86 5.38
N LYS A 80 -9.66 9.65 4.09
CA LYS A 80 -8.74 9.09 3.09
C LYS A 80 -7.46 9.93 2.96
N ALA A 81 -7.58 11.24 2.87
CA ALA A 81 -6.45 12.15 2.75
C ALA A 81 -5.53 12.08 3.99
N LYS A 82 -6.10 12.07 5.19
CA LYS A 82 -5.32 11.99 6.45
C LYS A 82 -4.69 10.64 6.68
N VAL A 83 -5.33 9.55 6.32
CA VAL A 83 -4.73 8.21 6.36
C VAL A 83 -3.51 8.15 5.46
N SER A 84 -3.59 8.67 4.23
CA SER A 84 -2.44 8.71 3.31
C SER A 84 -1.31 9.63 3.81
N GLU A 85 -1.62 10.64 4.64
CA GLU A 85 -0.61 11.48 5.29
C GLU A 85 0.09 10.75 6.45
N TYR A 86 -0.68 10.04 7.31
CA TYR A 86 -0.14 9.34 8.47
C TYR A 86 0.52 8.00 8.12
N TYR A 87 0.12 7.39 7.02
CA TYR A 87 0.65 6.14 6.52
C TYR A 87 0.92 6.22 5.02
N PRO A 88 2.06 6.79 4.61
CA PRO A 88 2.42 6.96 3.19
C PRO A 88 2.56 5.65 2.41
N ASN A 89 2.80 4.53 3.12
CA ASN A 89 2.91 3.20 2.53
C ASN A 89 1.54 2.52 2.28
N ALA A 90 0.45 3.26 2.36
CA ALA A 90 -0.85 2.75 1.95
C ALA A 90 -0.90 2.66 0.42
N ASP A 91 -1.14 1.45 -0.08
CA ASP A 91 -1.40 1.19 -1.48
C ASP A 91 -2.84 1.61 -1.84
N ALA A 92 -3.80 1.17 -1.04
CA ALA A 92 -5.19 1.55 -1.17
C ALA A 92 -5.84 1.84 0.19
N VAL A 93 -6.79 2.78 0.20
CA VAL A 93 -7.55 3.17 1.40
C VAL A 93 -9.04 3.22 1.07
N ALA A 94 -9.84 2.45 1.79
CA ALA A 94 -11.30 2.56 1.79
C ALA A 94 -11.79 3.17 3.10
N VAL A 95 -12.81 4.02 3.00
CA VAL A 95 -13.46 4.64 4.16
C VAL A 95 -14.96 4.64 3.92
N TRP A 96 -15.73 4.19 4.91
CA TRP A 96 -17.20 4.20 4.85
C TRP A 96 -17.82 4.49 6.22
N GLY A 97 -19.08 4.92 6.21
CA GLY A 97 -19.84 5.16 7.43
C GLY A 97 -20.30 3.86 8.07
N GLY A 98 -20.45 3.86 9.38
CA GLY A 98 -20.97 2.68 10.07
C GLY A 98 -22.43 2.37 9.77
N GLU A 99 -23.18 3.31 9.17
CA GLU A 99 -24.52 3.08 8.66
C GLU A 99 -24.58 2.09 7.49
N ASP A 100 -23.49 1.97 6.73
CA ASP A 100 -23.40 1.05 5.58
C ASP A 100 -23.12 -0.41 6.00
N ASN A 101 -22.85 -0.65 7.28
CA ASN A 101 -22.61 -2.00 7.77
C ASN A 101 -23.92 -2.77 8.04
N ASP A 102 -23.84 -4.07 7.97
CA ASP A 102 -24.92 -4.98 8.39
C ASP A 102 -24.46 -5.84 9.59
N PRO A 103 -24.99 -5.64 10.81
CA PRO A 103 -25.93 -4.60 11.24
C PRO A 103 -25.30 -3.18 11.28
N PRO A 104 -26.11 -2.10 11.09
CA PRO A 104 -25.62 -0.72 11.13
C PRO A 104 -24.99 -0.35 12.49
N GLN A 105 -23.84 0.33 12.45
CA GLN A 105 -23.08 0.78 13.61
C GLN A 105 -22.93 2.30 13.59
N TYR A 106 -23.94 3.02 14.02
CA TYR A 106 -23.95 4.48 14.02
C TYR A 106 -22.86 5.08 14.91
N GLY A 107 -22.33 6.25 14.51
CA GLY A 107 -21.29 6.96 15.25
C GLY A 107 -19.88 6.37 15.03
N LYS A 108 -19.72 5.48 14.07
CA LYS A 108 -18.42 4.95 13.67
C LYS A 108 -18.12 5.26 12.21
N VAL A 109 -16.83 5.43 11.91
CA VAL A 109 -16.28 5.44 10.55
C VAL A 109 -15.28 4.30 10.46
N PHE A 110 -15.46 3.44 9.49
CA PHE A 110 -14.56 2.33 9.23
C PHE A 110 -13.53 2.72 8.18
N VAL A 111 -12.30 2.33 8.43
CA VAL A 111 -11.16 2.59 7.56
C VAL A 111 -10.44 1.27 7.31
N ALA A 112 -10.43 0.82 6.07
CA ALA A 112 -9.61 -0.30 5.64
C ALA A 112 -8.40 0.24 4.87
N ILE A 113 -7.21 -0.27 5.20
CA ILE A 113 -5.95 0.15 4.60
C ILE A 113 -5.23 -1.08 4.11
N LYS A 114 -4.89 -1.12 2.83
CA LYS A 114 -3.99 -2.12 2.25
C LYS A 114 -2.58 -1.54 2.19
N PRO A 115 -1.61 -2.10 2.91
CA PRO A 115 -0.22 -1.71 2.80
C PRO A 115 0.40 -2.14 1.46
N LEU A 116 1.43 -1.41 1.00
CA LEU A 116 2.12 -1.70 -0.26
C LEU A 116 2.84 -3.06 -0.25
N ASN A 117 3.41 -3.45 0.90
CA ASN A 117 4.30 -4.62 1.00
C ASN A 117 3.73 -5.77 1.85
N SER A 118 2.50 -5.65 2.33
CA SER A 118 1.85 -6.68 3.15
C SER A 118 0.34 -6.70 2.89
N ASP A 119 -0.30 -7.78 3.29
CA ASP A 119 -1.76 -7.93 3.15
C ASP A 119 -2.51 -7.15 4.25
N TYR A 120 -1.92 -7.02 5.44
CA TYR A 120 -2.57 -6.41 6.62
C TYR A 120 -1.61 -5.48 7.36
N LEU A 121 -2.19 -4.51 8.07
CA LEU A 121 -1.47 -3.67 9.03
C LEU A 121 -1.17 -4.41 10.32
N SER A 122 -0.04 -4.11 10.96
CA SER A 122 0.23 -4.54 12.32
C SER A 122 -0.71 -3.85 13.33
N ASP A 123 -0.95 -4.48 14.48
CA ASP A 123 -1.83 -3.91 15.52
C ASP A 123 -1.29 -2.59 16.09
N VAL A 124 0.03 -2.42 16.10
CA VAL A 124 0.69 -1.18 16.52
C VAL A 124 0.41 -0.05 15.53
N GLU A 125 0.52 -0.32 14.22
CA GLU A 125 0.20 0.66 13.18
C GLU A 125 -1.27 1.04 13.21
N LYS A 126 -2.19 0.07 13.32
CA LYS A 126 -3.64 0.30 13.48
C LYS A 126 -3.93 1.22 14.66
N THR A 127 -3.32 0.93 15.82
CA THR A 127 -3.50 1.73 17.04
C THR A 127 -2.96 3.15 16.85
N THR A 128 -1.80 3.29 16.22
CA THR A 128 -1.16 4.59 15.97
C THR A 128 -2.00 5.45 15.04
N ILE A 129 -2.45 4.89 13.91
CA ILE A 129 -3.32 5.58 12.95
C ILE A 129 -4.65 5.96 13.61
N LYS A 130 -5.30 5.03 14.31
CA LYS A 130 -6.54 5.28 15.06
C LYS A 130 -6.39 6.42 16.06
N ASN A 131 -5.31 6.46 16.85
CA ASN A 131 -5.05 7.51 17.81
C ASN A 131 -4.82 8.87 17.14
N ASN A 132 -4.17 8.91 16.00
CA ASN A 132 -3.95 10.14 15.25
C ASN A 132 -5.25 10.66 14.62
N LEU A 133 -6.08 9.79 14.06
CA LEU A 133 -7.39 10.16 13.51
C LEU A 133 -8.33 10.66 14.63
N ASN A 134 -8.31 10.04 15.81
CA ASN A 134 -9.13 10.44 16.96
C ASN A 134 -8.86 11.88 17.45
N LYS A 135 -7.68 12.44 17.18
CA LYS A 135 -7.36 13.84 17.55
C LYS A 135 -8.06 14.87 16.65
N LEU A 136 -8.50 14.44 15.47
CA LEU A 136 -9.02 15.31 14.41
C LEU A 136 -10.50 15.07 14.10
N ASN A 137 -11.08 13.98 14.61
CA ASN A 137 -12.47 13.61 14.33
C ASN A 137 -13.47 14.49 15.07
N VAL A 138 -14.73 14.43 14.63
CA VAL A 138 -15.86 15.05 15.32
C VAL A 138 -16.18 14.24 16.58
N ILE A 139 -16.62 14.91 17.65
CA ILE A 139 -16.84 14.33 18.99
C ILE A 139 -17.73 13.09 18.98
N THR A 140 -18.69 13.03 18.06
CA THR A 140 -19.69 11.94 17.99
C THR A 140 -19.24 10.77 17.12
N VAL A 141 -18.13 10.90 16.36
CA VAL A 141 -17.66 9.90 15.41
C VAL A 141 -16.37 9.26 15.91
N ARG A 142 -16.28 7.95 15.84
CA ARG A 142 -15.09 7.18 16.23
C ARG A 142 -14.56 6.39 15.04
N PRO A 143 -13.30 6.60 14.63
CA PRO A 143 -12.68 5.80 13.60
C PRO A 143 -12.34 4.41 14.13
N GLU A 144 -12.63 3.39 13.34
CA GLU A 144 -12.26 1.99 13.54
C GLU A 144 -11.43 1.54 12.34
N ILE A 145 -10.23 1.00 12.61
CA ILE A 145 -9.40 0.42 11.56
C ILE A 145 -9.75 -1.05 11.44
N VAL A 146 -10.10 -1.48 10.24
CA VAL A 146 -10.45 -2.87 9.93
C VAL A 146 -9.49 -3.42 8.89
N ASP A 147 -9.32 -4.73 8.89
CA ASP A 147 -8.53 -5.41 7.87
C ASP A 147 -9.29 -5.44 6.54
N PRO A 148 -8.59 -5.23 5.40
CA PRO A 148 -9.20 -5.38 4.10
C PRO A 148 -9.55 -6.85 3.82
N GLU A 149 -10.67 -7.09 3.18
CA GLU A 149 -10.96 -8.39 2.58
C GLU A 149 -10.23 -8.50 1.25
N ILE A 150 -9.34 -9.48 1.14
CA ILE A 150 -8.47 -9.66 -0.02
C ILE A 150 -8.90 -10.91 -0.76
N ILE A 151 -9.30 -10.74 -2.01
CA ILE A 151 -9.63 -11.83 -2.92
C ILE A 151 -8.41 -12.09 -3.81
N LYS A 152 -7.82 -13.27 -3.73
CA LYS A 152 -6.70 -13.69 -4.58
C LYS A 152 -7.22 -14.38 -5.84
N ILE A 153 -6.79 -13.88 -7.00
CA ILE A 153 -7.18 -14.44 -8.30
C ILE A 153 -5.99 -15.24 -8.84
N MET A 154 -6.19 -16.54 -9.03
CA MET A 154 -5.22 -17.40 -9.69
C MET A 154 -5.51 -17.44 -11.18
N ILE A 155 -4.52 -17.09 -11.99
CA ILE A 155 -4.65 -17.00 -13.44
C ILE A 155 -3.71 -18.00 -14.09
N THR A 156 -4.26 -18.86 -14.95
CA THR A 156 -3.49 -19.73 -15.83
C THR A 156 -3.71 -19.30 -17.28
N THR A 157 -2.64 -18.90 -17.95
CA THR A 157 -2.68 -18.40 -19.32
C THR A 157 -1.94 -19.34 -20.24
N THR A 158 -2.57 -19.68 -21.37
CA THR A 158 -1.94 -20.42 -22.48
C THR A 158 -2.13 -19.62 -23.75
N PHE A 159 -1.05 -19.30 -24.44
CA PHE A 159 -1.09 -18.53 -25.67
C PHE A 159 -0.37 -19.26 -26.81
N LYS A 160 -0.82 -18.99 -28.05
CA LYS A 160 -0.16 -19.41 -29.28
C LYS A 160 0.39 -18.18 -29.98
N TYR A 161 1.61 -18.25 -30.46
CA TYR A 161 2.26 -17.16 -31.16
C TYR A 161 2.82 -17.58 -32.52
N ASN A 162 3.09 -16.62 -33.38
CA ASN A 162 3.67 -16.86 -34.71
C ASN A 162 5.15 -16.50 -34.69
N GLU A 163 6.00 -17.51 -34.77
CA GLU A 163 7.47 -17.36 -34.81
C GLU A 163 8.00 -16.51 -35.98
N LYS A 164 7.19 -16.28 -37.02
CA LYS A 164 7.58 -15.46 -38.18
C LYS A 164 7.32 -13.96 -37.97
N LEU A 165 6.56 -13.59 -36.94
CA LEU A 165 6.20 -12.21 -36.65
C LEU A 165 7.00 -11.60 -35.48
N THR A 166 7.84 -12.39 -34.85
CA THR A 166 8.68 -11.95 -33.74
C THR A 166 10.04 -12.61 -33.81
N ASP A 167 11.07 -11.85 -33.38
CA ASP A 167 12.42 -12.36 -33.16
C ASP A 167 12.61 -12.84 -31.71
N LEU A 168 11.57 -12.74 -30.88
CA LEU A 168 11.60 -13.12 -29.46
C LEU A 168 11.46 -14.63 -29.29
N THR A 169 12.13 -15.15 -28.29
CA THR A 169 11.99 -16.54 -27.87
C THR A 169 10.70 -16.74 -27.06
N SER A 170 10.23 -17.99 -26.97
CA SER A 170 9.07 -18.35 -26.14
C SER A 170 9.17 -17.85 -24.69
N GLY A 171 10.37 -17.94 -24.09
CA GLY A 171 10.59 -17.48 -22.72
C GLY A 171 10.55 -15.96 -22.55
N GLU A 172 10.97 -15.21 -23.57
CA GLU A 172 10.86 -13.75 -23.55
C GLU A 172 9.42 -13.30 -23.71
N LEU A 173 8.64 -13.92 -24.56
CA LEU A 173 7.19 -13.68 -24.69
C LEU A 173 6.44 -14.02 -23.39
N GLU A 174 6.79 -15.12 -22.74
CA GLU A 174 6.23 -15.47 -21.42
C GLU A 174 6.52 -14.39 -20.39
N THR A 175 7.73 -13.84 -20.37
CA THR A 175 8.12 -12.76 -19.48
C THR A 175 7.33 -11.47 -19.77
N ILE A 176 7.11 -11.14 -21.04
CA ILE A 176 6.29 -9.99 -21.46
C ILE A 176 4.84 -10.16 -20.98
N VAL A 177 4.23 -11.31 -21.24
CA VAL A 177 2.87 -11.61 -20.82
C VAL A 177 2.75 -11.53 -19.29
N LYS A 178 3.71 -12.08 -18.56
CA LYS A 178 3.74 -12.02 -17.10
C LYS A 178 3.83 -10.59 -16.58
N SER A 179 4.75 -9.80 -17.11
CA SER A 179 4.89 -8.39 -16.72
C SER A 179 3.66 -7.55 -17.07
N THR A 180 2.96 -7.90 -18.15
CA THR A 180 1.70 -7.26 -18.55
C THR A 180 0.59 -7.58 -17.55
N ILE A 181 0.50 -8.83 -17.09
CA ILE A 181 -0.47 -9.23 -16.05
C ILE A 181 -0.17 -8.52 -14.73
N GLU A 182 1.10 -8.46 -14.31
CA GLU A 182 1.52 -7.74 -13.09
C GLU A 182 1.22 -6.24 -13.16
N THR A 183 1.39 -5.63 -14.33
CA THR A 183 1.04 -4.23 -14.57
C THR A 183 -0.48 -4.01 -14.51
N TYR A 184 -1.25 -4.91 -15.12
CA TYR A 184 -2.71 -4.87 -15.08
C TYR A 184 -3.24 -4.98 -13.64
N ASP A 185 -2.67 -5.89 -12.84
CA ASP A 185 -3.00 -6.05 -11.42
C ASP A 185 -2.78 -4.74 -10.66
N ARG A 186 -1.57 -4.17 -10.77
CA ARG A 186 -1.21 -2.93 -10.08
C ARG A 186 -2.10 -1.75 -10.48
N ASP A 187 -2.41 -1.61 -11.77
CA ASP A 187 -3.10 -0.42 -12.28
C ASP A 187 -4.63 -0.52 -12.17
N ASN A 188 -5.19 -1.73 -12.17
CA ASN A 188 -6.64 -1.94 -12.23
C ASN A 188 -7.24 -2.68 -11.03
N LEU A 189 -6.50 -3.56 -10.36
CA LEU A 189 -7.06 -4.42 -9.31
C LEU A 189 -6.63 -4.00 -7.89
N ASN A 190 -5.58 -3.23 -7.78
CA ASN A 190 -4.99 -2.85 -6.50
C ASN A 190 -5.74 -1.70 -5.78
N ASN A 191 -7.01 -1.52 -6.07
CA ASN A 191 -7.88 -0.54 -5.44
C ASN A 191 -9.10 -1.24 -4.84
N PHE A 192 -9.65 -0.65 -3.76
CA PHE A 192 -10.93 -1.07 -3.23
C PHE A 192 -12.03 -0.86 -4.28
N ASP A 193 -13.04 -1.73 -4.30
CA ASP A 193 -14.14 -1.75 -5.27
C ASP A 193 -13.72 -2.03 -6.72
N SER A 194 -12.52 -2.53 -6.94
CA SER A 194 -12.07 -2.94 -8.26
C SER A 194 -12.82 -4.18 -8.74
N ILE A 195 -13.20 -4.18 -10.00
CA ILE A 195 -13.90 -5.30 -10.62
C ILE A 195 -12.97 -5.98 -11.60
N PHE A 196 -12.64 -7.25 -11.33
CA PHE A 196 -11.92 -8.07 -12.29
C PHE A 196 -12.81 -8.40 -13.48
N ARG A 197 -12.36 -8.00 -14.68
CA ARG A 197 -13.03 -8.34 -15.95
C ARG A 197 -12.10 -9.17 -16.80
N HIS A 198 -12.42 -10.44 -16.94
CA HIS A 198 -11.68 -11.39 -17.75
C HIS A 198 -11.42 -10.90 -19.19
N SER A 199 -12.44 -10.29 -19.84
CA SER A 199 -12.32 -9.75 -21.20
C SER A 199 -11.31 -8.61 -21.32
N ASN A 200 -11.19 -7.76 -20.29
CA ASN A 200 -10.23 -6.68 -20.30
C ASN A 200 -8.79 -7.20 -20.17
N LEU A 201 -8.58 -8.18 -19.31
CA LEU A 201 -7.26 -8.80 -19.16
C LEU A 201 -6.85 -9.53 -20.45
N LEU A 202 -7.77 -10.29 -21.06
CA LEU A 202 -7.52 -10.93 -22.35
C LEU A 202 -7.07 -9.92 -23.41
N LYS A 203 -7.78 -8.79 -23.52
CA LYS A 203 -7.45 -7.74 -24.46
C LYS A 203 -6.06 -7.14 -24.21
N VAL A 204 -5.72 -6.85 -22.96
CA VAL A 204 -4.41 -6.27 -22.59
C VAL A 204 -3.27 -7.24 -22.89
N ILE A 205 -3.47 -8.55 -22.68
CA ILE A 205 -2.47 -9.57 -23.03
C ILE A 205 -2.35 -9.72 -24.56
N ASP A 206 -3.46 -9.71 -25.28
CA ASP A 206 -3.47 -9.84 -26.75
C ASP A 206 -2.78 -8.64 -27.43
N GLU A 207 -2.92 -7.46 -26.84
CA GLU A 207 -2.26 -6.22 -27.29
C GLU A 207 -0.79 -6.10 -26.83
N SER A 208 -0.29 -6.99 -25.96
CA SER A 208 1.07 -6.90 -25.43
C SER A 208 2.14 -7.23 -26.47
N ASP A 209 1.86 -8.09 -27.43
CA ASP A 209 2.75 -8.39 -28.56
C ASP A 209 1.93 -8.80 -29.80
N SER A 210 2.31 -8.27 -30.96
CA SER A 210 1.64 -8.52 -32.25
C SER A 210 1.79 -9.93 -32.76
N SER A 211 2.69 -10.74 -32.22
CA SER A 211 2.89 -12.14 -32.58
C SER A 211 1.90 -13.09 -31.93
N ILE A 212 1.17 -12.65 -30.91
CA ILE A 212 0.18 -13.46 -30.20
C ILE A 212 -1.04 -13.65 -31.10
N LEU A 213 -1.36 -14.92 -31.42
CA LEU A 213 -2.45 -15.27 -32.34
C LEU A 213 -3.73 -15.67 -31.62
N SER A 214 -3.60 -16.34 -30.51
CA SER A 214 -4.74 -16.79 -29.70
C SER A 214 -4.35 -16.98 -28.26
N LEU A 215 -5.28 -16.63 -27.38
CA LEU A 215 -5.12 -16.70 -25.93
C LEU A 215 -6.23 -17.53 -25.31
N SER A 216 -5.88 -18.39 -24.38
CA SER A 216 -6.81 -19.06 -23.49
C SER A 216 -6.46 -18.72 -22.05
N LEU A 217 -7.41 -18.21 -21.31
CA LEU A 217 -7.22 -17.79 -19.93
C LEU A 217 -8.24 -18.49 -19.05
N ILE A 218 -7.76 -19.13 -17.99
CA ILE A 218 -8.57 -19.75 -16.96
C ILE A 218 -8.29 -18.99 -15.66
N HIS A 219 -9.32 -18.55 -14.97
CA HIS A 219 -9.17 -17.92 -13.66
C HIS A 219 -9.90 -18.75 -12.59
N ILE A 220 -9.33 -18.76 -11.40
CA ILE A 220 -9.91 -19.34 -10.20
C ILE A 220 -9.80 -18.25 -9.12
N SER A 221 -10.91 -17.88 -8.49
CA SER A 221 -10.93 -16.99 -7.31
C SER A 221 -11.03 -17.82 -6.04
N GLU A 222 -10.19 -17.54 -5.06
CA GLU A 222 -10.28 -18.08 -3.70
C GLU A 222 -10.66 -16.97 -2.73
#